data_34029f7ed6068f53c8771df26a76a81e
#
_entry.id   34029f7ed6068f53c8771df26a76a81e
#
_cell.length_a   1.000
_cell.length_b   1.000
_cell.length_c   1.000
_cell.angle_alpha   90.00
_cell.angle_beta   90.00
_cell.angle_gamma   90.00
#
_symmetry.space_group_name_H-M   'P 1'
#
loop_
_entity.id
_entity.type
_entity.pdbx_description
1 polymer ?
#
loop_
_entity_poly.entity_id
_entity_poly.type
_entity_poly.pdbx_seq_one_letter_code
_entity_poly.pdbx_strand_id
1 'polypeptide(L)'
;MLIRFFMRKNVFGRQLKRDKNERKALFKALLSSLVIYEKIETTEAKAKAIKGHADKMITKVKKHKENAKEALQEYLAANAIQKFITDVAPRFEGRSGGYTRIIRAGRRRRDSAQMVIMEWVEGPRKVAKVEKVDKVKKVKKISAKQNSKVIEAEIVTEKKPKKKVSKKKVK
;
A
#
# COMPACT_ATOMS: atom_id res chain seq x y z
N MET A 1 -27.31 9.95 52.31
CA MET A 1 -26.65 10.98 51.50
C MET A 1 -25.73 10.26 50.53
N LEU A 2 -26.17 10.00 49.28
CA LEU A 2 -25.42 9.27 48.26
C LEU A 2 -24.43 10.25 47.62
N ILE A 3 -23.15 10.11 47.96
CA ILE A 3 -22.09 10.85 47.29
C ILE A 3 -21.95 10.27 45.92
N ARG A 4 -22.56 10.93 44.91
CA ARG A 4 -22.28 10.64 43.50
C ARG A 4 -20.82 11.00 43.21
N PHE A 5 -19.96 10.01 43.13
CA PHE A 5 -18.64 10.17 42.56
C PHE A 5 -18.82 10.58 41.10
N PHE A 6 -18.83 11.87 40.84
CA PHE A 6 -18.74 12.40 39.47
C PHE A 6 -17.37 12.04 38.94
N MET A 7 -17.31 10.97 38.14
CA MET A 7 -16.11 10.68 37.36
C MET A 7 -15.87 11.81 36.35
N ARG A 8 -14.88 12.58 36.67
CA ARG A 8 -14.54 13.90 36.08
C ARG A 8 -14.12 13.84 34.62
N LYS A 9 -14.39 13.07 33.80
CA LYS A 9 -14.18 13.08 32.34
C LYS A 9 -14.48 11.69 31.77
N ASN A 10 -15.48 11.57 30.93
CA ASN A 10 -15.67 10.45 30.01
C ASN A 10 -14.58 10.48 28.96
N VAL A 11 -13.33 10.20 29.31
CA VAL A 11 -12.23 10.10 28.36
C VAL A 11 -12.29 8.70 27.74
N PHE A 12 -12.95 8.59 26.62
CA PHE A 12 -12.97 7.37 25.83
C PHE A 12 -11.61 7.11 25.19
N GLY A 13 -11.17 5.86 25.22
CA GLY A 13 -9.94 5.41 24.58
C GLY A 13 -8.80 5.18 25.57
N ARG A 14 -7.77 4.49 25.10
CA ARG A 14 -6.58 4.16 25.87
C ARG A 14 -5.51 5.24 25.72
N GLN A 15 -5.05 5.80 26.81
CA GLN A 15 -3.99 6.82 26.80
C GLN A 15 -2.61 6.24 26.46
N LEU A 16 -2.32 4.97 26.80
CA LEU A 16 -1.06 4.26 26.54
C LEU A 16 0.18 4.98 27.11
N LYS A 17 -0.01 5.76 28.20
CA LYS A 17 1.02 6.64 28.81
C LYS A 17 1.69 7.57 27.79
N ARG A 18 0.93 8.15 26.87
CA ARG A 18 1.41 9.03 25.80
C ARG A 18 0.60 10.30 25.73
N ASP A 19 1.25 11.37 25.31
CA ASP A 19 0.60 12.62 24.98
C ASP A 19 -0.34 12.48 23.77
N LYS A 20 -1.18 13.47 23.56
CA LYS A 20 -2.17 13.48 22.47
C LYS A 20 -1.52 13.30 21.09
N ASN A 21 -0.42 14.01 20.85
CA ASN A 21 0.28 13.97 19.55
C ASN A 21 1.05 12.67 19.35
N GLU A 22 1.76 12.22 20.36
CA GLU A 22 2.46 10.92 20.33
C GLU A 22 1.50 9.75 20.14
N ARG A 23 0.33 9.81 20.78
CA ARG A 23 -0.72 8.78 20.60
C ARG A 23 -1.27 8.78 19.19
N LYS A 24 -1.52 9.96 18.58
CA LYS A 24 -1.92 10.08 17.19
C LYS A 24 -0.84 9.50 16.26
N ALA A 25 0.42 9.83 16.47
CA ALA A 25 1.54 9.30 15.70
C ALA A 25 1.66 7.78 15.82
N LEU A 26 1.52 7.22 17.02
CA LEU A 26 1.51 5.77 17.26
C LEU A 26 0.37 5.09 16.50
N PHE A 27 -0.84 5.62 16.55
CA PHE A 27 -1.98 5.04 15.84
C PHE A 27 -1.79 5.12 14.34
N LYS A 28 -1.32 6.24 13.82
CA LYS A 28 -1.00 6.42 12.40
C LYS A 28 0.06 5.41 11.93
N ALA A 29 1.12 5.21 12.70
CA ALA A 29 2.16 4.23 12.38
C ALA A 29 1.62 2.79 12.37
N LEU A 30 0.87 2.38 13.40
CA LEU A 30 0.30 1.03 13.49
C LEU A 30 -0.72 0.74 12.38
N LEU A 31 -1.60 1.70 12.07
CA LEU A 31 -2.57 1.56 10.99
C LEU A 31 -1.90 1.51 9.62
N SER A 32 -0.88 2.34 9.38
CA SER A 32 -0.11 2.30 8.14
C SER A 32 0.62 0.96 7.98
N SER A 33 1.22 0.44 9.04
CA SER A 33 1.85 -0.88 9.03
C SER A 33 0.84 -1.99 8.76
N LEU A 34 -0.36 -1.92 9.35
CA LEU A 34 -1.44 -2.88 9.11
C LEU A 34 -1.88 -2.89 7.63
N VAL A 35 -1.91 -1.73 6.98
CA VAL A 35 -2.24 -1.63 5.54
C VAL A 35 -1.12 -2.19 4.68
N ILE A 36 0.14 -1.87 5.00
CA ILE A 36 1.29 -2.27 4.19
C ILE A 36 1.55 -3.78 4.29
N TYR A 37 1.56 -4.32 5.51
CA TYR A 37 1.92 -5.72 5.79
C TYR A 37 0.70 -6.65 5.92
N GLU A 38 -0.53 -6.09 5.96
CA GLU A 38 -1.81 -6.79 6.11
C GLU A 38 -2.01 -7.49 7.45
N LYS A 39 -0.93 -7.80 8.16
CA LYS A 39 -0.90 -8.33 9.53
C LYS A 39 0.22 -7.67 10.32
N ILE A 40 -0.04 -7.38 11.59
CA ILE A 40 0.96 -6.82 12.51
C ILE A 40 0.92 -7.57 13.83
N GLU A 41 2.09 -7.73 14.43
CA GLU A 41 2.23 -8.23 15.79
C GLU A 41 2.43 -7.07 16.74
N THR A 42 1.60 -7.00 17.79
CA THR A 42 1.66 -5.93 18.76
C THR A 42 1.08 -6.35 20.11
N THR A 43 1.14 -5.48 21.13
CA THR A 43 0.52 -5.77 22.42
C THR A 43 -1.00 -5.65 22.35
N GLU A 44 -1.71 -6.47 23.13
CA GLU A 44 -3.16 -6.51 23.16
C GLU A 44 -3.80 -5.13 23.42
N ALA A 45 -3.17 -4.33 24.31
CA ALA A 45 -3.64 -2.98 24.62
C ALA A 45 -3.63 -2.05 23.39
N LYS A 46 -2.55 -2.11 22.57
CA LYS A 46 -2.42 -1.31 21.34
C LYS A 46 -3.39 -1.79 20.26
N ALA A 47 -3.49 -3.12 20.07
CA ALA A 47 -4.42 -3.67 19.08
C ALA A 47 -5.88 -3.30 19.38
N LYS A 48 -6.31 -3.44 20.65
CA LYS A 48 -7.65 -3.02 21.08
C LYS A 48 -7.90 -1.53 20.88
N ALA A 49 -6.87 -0.68 21.04
CA ALA A 49 -7.00 0.77 20.83
C ALA A 49 -7.21 1.13 19.35
N ILE A 50 -6.51 0.48 18.43
CA ILE A 50 -6.58 0.81 17.00
C ILE A 50 -7.72 0.11 16.24
N LYS A 51 -8.34 -0.95 16.81
CA LYS A 51 -9.43 -1.68 16.16
C LYS A 51 -10.56 -0.77 15.68
N GLY A 52 -11.05 0.10 16.55
CA GLY A 52 -12.11 1.04 16.20
C GLY A 52 -11.70 2.09 15.15
N HIS A 53 -10.42 2.47 15.11
CA HIS A 53 -9.91 3.36 14.07
C HIS A 53 -9.84 2.67 12.70
N ALA A 54 -9.42 1.39 12.65
CA ALA A 54 -9.43 0.59 11.45
C ALA A 54 -10.84 0.44 10.86
N ASP A 55 -11.83 0.15 11.72
CA ASP A 55 -13.23 0.05 11.29
C ASP A 55 -13.76 1.40 10.76
N LYS A 56 -13.43 2.51 11.42
CA LYS A 56 -13.80 3.86 10.97
C LYS A 56 -13.20 4.21 9.61
N MET A 57 -11.95 3.83 9.34
CA MET A 57 -11.29 4.08 8.05
C MET A 57 -12.05 3.42 6.89
N ILE A 58 -12.41 2.15 7.02
CA ILE A 58 -13.17 1.44 5.97
C ILE A 58 -14.54 2.08 5.77
N THR A 59 -15.23 2.40 6.86
CA THR A 59 -16.54 3.06 6.78
C THR A 59 -16.44 4.44 6.10
N LYS A 60 -15.39 5.23 6.40
CA LYS A 60 -15.15 6.52 5.75
C LYS A 60 -14.93 6.37 4.24
N VAL A 61 -14.11 5.42 3.82
CA VAL A 61 -13.87 5.18 2.37
C VAL A 61 -15.14 4.74 1.65
N LYS A 62 -15.95 3.89 2.27
CA LYS A 62 -17.24 3.50 1.70
C LYS A 62 -18.21 4.67 1.49
N LYS A 63 -18.21 5.63 2.44
CA LYS A 63 -19.08 6.81 2.38
C LYS A 63 -18.56 7.87 1.42
N HIS A 64 -17.25 8.10 1.37
CA HIS A 64 -16.61 9.20 0.67
C HIS A 64 -15.69 8.68 -0.44
N LYS A 65 -16.24 7.98 -1.43
CA LYS A 65 -15.45 7.35 -2.51
C LYS A 65 -14.52 8.33 -3.24
N GLU A 66 -15.00 9.51 -3.56
CA GLU A 66 -14.24 10.52 -4.32
C GLU A 66 -13.16 11.20 -3.45
N ASN A 67 -13.51 11.58 -2.22
CA ASN A 67 -12.61 12.29 -1.30
C ASN A 67 -11.97 11.35 -0.26
N ALA A 68 -11.88 10.05 -0.58
CA ALA A 68 -11.33 9.03 0.32
C ALA A 68 -9.88 9.34 0.75
N LYS A 69 -9.07 9.93 -0.14
CA LYS A 69 -7.67 10.29 0.18
C LYS A 69 -7.59 11.29 1.33
N GLU A 70 -8.35 12.36 1.27
CA GLU A 70 -8.37 13.41 2.30
C GLU A 70 -8.86 12.87 3.63
N ALA A 71 -9.95 12.08 3.61
CA ALA A 71 -10.52 11.46 4.80
C ALA A 71 -9.56 10.50 5.51
N LEU A 72 -8.56 9.95 4.78
CA LEU A 72 -7.57 9.01 5.30
C LEU A 72 -6.26 9.66 5.78
N GLN A 73 -5.95 10.91 5.39
CA GLN A 73 -4.70 11.60 5.77
C GLN A 73 -4.51 11.71 7.29
N GLU A 74 -5.61 11.81 8.04
CA GLU A 74 -5.57 11.83 9.50
C GLU A 74 -5.10 10.49 10.10
N TYR A 75 -5.43 9.37 9.45
CA TYR A 75 -5.22 8.01 9.98
C TYR A 75 -4.01 7.30 9.41
N LEU A 76 -3.61 7.59 8.18
CA LEU A 76 -2.60 6.87 7.43
C LEU A 76 -1.45 7.76 6.96
N ALA A 77 -0.28 7.16 6.77
CA ALA A 77 0.82 7.77 6.02
C ALA A 77 0.52 7.74 4.52
N ALA A 78 1.10 8.68 3.76
CA ALA A 78 0.82 8.86 2.34
C ALA A 78 1.03 7.59 1.50
N ASN A 79 2.09 6.82 1.79
CA ASN A 79 2.41 5.56 1.12
C ASN A 79 1.36 4.46 1.35
N ALA A 80 0.68 4.46 2.51
CA ALA A 80 -0.33 3.47 2.83
C ALA A 80 -1.72 3.83 2.25
N ILE A 81 -2.01 5.11 2.01
CA ILE A 81 -3.32 5.57 1.53
C ILE A 81 -3.67 4.93 0.18
N GLN A 82 -2.72 4.96 -0.76
CA GLN A 82 -2.93 4.39 -2.09
C GLN A 82 -3.29 2.90 -2.00
N LYS A 83 -2.46 2.10 -1.30
CA LYS A 83 -2.71 0.67 -1.11
C LYS A 83 -4.05 0.40 -0.43
N PHE A 84 -4.43 1.21 0.55
CA PHE A 84 -5.70 1.05 1.24
C PHE A 84 -6.91 1.22 0.32
N ILE A 85 -6.89 2.25 -0.55
CA ILE A 85 -8.00 2.54 -1.47
C ILE A 85 -8.07 1.50 -2.60
N THR A 86 -6.91 1.08 -3.15
CA THR A 86 -6.90 0.17 -4.31
C THR A 86 -7.13 -1.29 -3.94
N ASP A 87 -6.56 -1.72 -2.80
CA ASP A 87 -6.55 -3.15 -2.46
C ASP A 87 -7.46 -3.50 -1.29
N VAL A 88 -7.35 -2.77 -0.17
CA VAL A 88 -7.99 -3.16 1.09
C VAL A 88 -9.48 -2.81 1.10
N ALA A 89 -9.84 -1.57 0.81
CA ALA A 89 -11.21 -1.10 0.90
C ALA A 89 -12.21 -1.86 0.01
N PRO A 90 -11.88 -2.22 -1.26
CA PRO A 90 -12.78 -2.95 -2.13
C PRO A 90 -13.10 -4.37 -1.67
N ARG A 91 -12.22 -4.97 -0.84
CA ARG A 91 -12.46 -6.32 -0.30
C ARG A 91 -13.67 -6.36 0.61
N PHE A 92 -13.93 -5.26 1.31
CA PHE A 92 -14.95 -5.16 2.35
C PHE A 92 -16.27 -4.53 1.90
N GLU A 93 -16.52 -4.34 0.60
CA GLU A 93 -17.72 -3.67 0.12
C GLU A 93 -19.03 -4.28 0.65
N GLY A 94 -19.11 -5.61 0.65
CA GLY A 94 -20.30 -6.35 1.11
C GLY A 94 -20.42 -6.49 2.64
N ARG A 95 -19.43 -6.03 3.43
CA ARG A 95 -19.40 -6.25 4.86
C ARG A 95 -19.76 -4.99 5.63
N SER A 96 -20.66 -5.08 6.60
CA SER A 96 -21.14 -3.92 7.39
C SER A 96 -20.21 -3.54 8.54
N GLY A 97 -19.36 -4.47 9.05
CA GLY A 97 -18.46 -4.22 10.18
C GLY A 97 -17.55 -5.39 10.52
N GLY A 98 -16.73 -5.24 11.58
CA GLY A 98 -15.81 -6.29 12.03
C GLY A 98 -14.75 -6.63 10.98
N TYR A 99 -14.09 -5.63 10.45
CA TYR A 99 -13.13 -5.76 9.36
C TYR A 99 -11.78 -6.33 9.78
N THR A 100 -11.48 -6.26 11.10
CA THR A 100 -10.20 -6.73 11.65
C THR A 100 -10.40 -7.84 12.67
N ARG A 101 -9.45 -8.75 12.73
CA ARG A 101 -9.38 -9.87 13.67
C ARG A 101 -8.13 -9.75 14.54
N ILE A 102 -8.26 -10.11 15.82
CA ILE A 102 -7.16 -10.14 16.79
C ILE A 102 -6.98 -11.58 17.24
N ILE A 103 -5.79 -12.12 17.05
CA ILE A 103 -5.39 -13.49 17.41
C ILE A 103 -4.34 -13.39 18.51
N ARG A 104 -4.48 -14.16 19.60
CA ARG A 104 -3.50 -14.19 20.68
C ARG A 104 -2.25 -14.94 20.21
N ALA A 105 -1.06 -14.32 20.36
CA ALA A 105 0.22 -14.90 19.99
C ALA A 105 1.04 -15.39 21.21
N GLY A 106 0.53 -15.19 22.44
CA GLY A 106 1.21 -15.58 23.65
C GLY A 106 1.79 -14.39 24.42
N ARG A 107 2.77 -14.67 25.30
CA ARG A 107 3.44 -13.65 26.11
C ARG A 107 4.87 -13.43 25.65
N ARG A 108 5.29 -12.18 25.60
CA ARG A 108 6.68 -11.82 25.28
C ARG A 108 7.58 -12.19 26.46
N ARG A 109 8.72 -12.83 26.18
CA ARG A 109 9.60 -13.38 27.23
C ARG A 109 10.16 -12.33 28.18
N ARG A 110 10.46 -11.13 27.67
CA ARG A 110 11.19 -10.09 28.44
C ARG A 110 10.33 -9.45 29.53
N ASP A 111 9.05 -9.20 29.29
CA ASP A 111 8.16 -8.41 30.13
C ASP A 111 6.78 -9.05 30.33
N SER A 112 6.63 -10.31 29.90
CA SER A 112 5.37 -11.07 29.98
C SER A 112 4.15 -10.34 29.37
N ALA A 113 4.40 -9.33 28.49
CA ALA A 113 3.32 -8.62 27.83
C ALA A 113 2.52 -9.56 26.93
N GLN A 114 1.19 -9.45 26.95
CA GLN A 114 0.30 -10.17 26.05
C GLN A 114 0.49 -9.67 24.64
N MET A 115 0.98 -10.54 23.74
CA MET A 115 1.16 -10.26 22.34
C MET A 115 -0.01 -10.78 21.54
N VAL A 116 -0.37 -10.04 20.50
CA VAL A 116 -1.44 -10.40 19.58
C VAL A 116 -1.04 -10.08 18.14
N ILE A 117 -1.57 -10.87 17.23
CA ILE A 117 -1.53 -10.61 15.80
C ILE A 117 -2.86 -9.96 15.43
N MET A 118 -2.79 -8.77 14.84
CA MET A 118 -3.95 -8.09 14.27
C MET A 118 -3.86 -8.16 12.76
N GLU A 119 -4.92 -8.59 12.11
CA GLU A 119 -4.98 -8.75 10.66
C GLU A 119 -6.34 -8.36 10.10
N TRP A 120 -6.41 -8.14 8.79
CA TRP A 120 -7.67 -8.00 8.07
C TRP A 120 -8.36 -9.35 7.98
N VAL A 121 -9.69 -9.37 8.15
CA VAL A 121 -10.49 -10.61 8.07
C VAL A 121 -10.48 -11.19 6.66
N GLU A 122 -10.55 -10.31 5.67
CA GLU A 122 -10.43 -10.68 4.26
C GLU A 122 -8.99 -10.49 3.80
N GLY A 123 -8.31 -11.60 3.54
CA GLY A 123 -6.93 -11.62 3.06
C GLY A 123 -6.78 -10.98 1.68
N PRO A 124 -5.52 -10.80 1.21
CA PRO A 124 -5.25 -10.24 -0.10
C PRO A 124 -5.96 -11.07 -1.17
N ARG A 125 -6.69 -10.39 -2.03
CA ARG A 125 -7.17 -11.04 -3.25
C ARG A 125 -5.92 -11.52 -3.97
N LYS A 126 -5.78 -12.83 -4.18
CA LYS A 126 -4.80 -13.36 -5.12
C LYS A 126 -5.23 -12.84 -6.50
N VAL A 127 -4.80 -11.63 -6.82
CA VAL A 127 -4.88 -11.17 -8.19
C VAL A 127 -4.05 -12.18 -8.94
N ALA A 128 -4.70 -12.99 -9.74
CA ALA A 128 -4.03 -13.92 -10.63
C ALA A 128 -2.98 -13.08 -11.36
N LYS A 129 -1.71 -13.46 -11.16
CA LYS A 129 -0.55 -12.78 -11.73
C LYS A 129 -0.50 -13.22 -13.19
N VAL A 130 -1.48 -12.75 -13.98
CA VAL A 130 -1.70 -13.21 -15.34
C VAL A 130 -1.73 -12.01 -16.27
N GLU A 131 -0.91 -12.09 -17.29
CA GLU A 131 -0.94 -11.46 -18.62
C GLU A 131 -0.25 -10.12 -18.86
N LYS A 132 0.20 -9.36 -17.87
CA LYS A 132 0.95 -8.13 -18.21
C LYS A 132 2.43 -8.37 -18.51
N VAL A 133 3.01 -9.44 -17.96
CA VAL A 133 4.44 -9.74 -18.19
C VAL A 133 4.67 -10.34 -19.58
N ASP A 134 3.72 -11.15 -20.09
CA ASP A 134 3.86 -11.76 -21.40
C ASP A 134 3.60 -10.80 -22.55
N LYS A 135 2.67 -9.84 -22.37
CA LYS A 135 2.46 -8.77 -23.38
C LYS A 135 3.65 -7.83 -23.47
N VAL A 136 4.26 -7.45 -22.35
CA VAL A 136 5.47 -6.59 -22.35
C VAL A 136 6.68 -7.33 -22.94
N LYS A 137 6.84 -8.63 -22.66
CA LYS A 137 7.91 -9.45 -23.28
C LYS A 137 7.68 -9.64 -24.78
N LYS A 138 6.41 -9.78 -25.20
CA LYS A 138 6.06 -9.93 -26.64
C LYS A 138 6.27 -8.62 -27.40
N VAL A 139 5.90 -7.47 -26.82
CA VAL A 139 6.14 -6.14 -27.41
C VAL A 139 7.64 -5.83 -27.48
N LYS A 140 8.42 -6.12 -26.42
CA LYS A 140 9.89 -5.95 -26.46
C LYS A 140 10.58 -6.87 -27.47
N LYS A 141 10.09 -8.09 -27.71
CA LYS A 141 10.61 -8.98 -28.77
C LYS A 141 10.27 -8.51 -30.19
N ILE A 142 9.12 -7.88 -30.38
CA ILE A 142 8.69 -7.34 -31.67
C ILE A 142 9.50 -6.07 -32.00
N SER A 143 9.69 -5.16 -31.04
CA SER A 143 10.50 -3.95 -31.24
C SER A 143 11.98 -4.27 -31.47
N ALA A 144 12.55 -5.26 -30.78
CA ALA A 144 13.91 -5.71 -30.98
C ALA A 144 14.10 -6.34 -32.39
N LYS A 145 13.09 -7.05 -32.91
CA LYS A 145 13.13 -7.68 -34.26
C LYS A 145 12.92 -6.68 -35.39
N GLN A 146 12.22 -5.57 -35.12
CA GLN A 146 12.06 -4.48 -36.09
C GLN A 146 13.32 -3.61 -36.19
N ASN A 147 13.98 -3.32 -35.03
CA ASN A 147 15.24 -2.57 -35.05
C ASN A 147 16.39 -3.32 -35.72
N SER A 148 16.47 -4.65 -35.59
CA SER A 148 17.48 -5.44 -36.33
C SER A 148 17.26 -5.43 -37.86
N LYS A 149 16.02 -5.46 -38.34
CA LYS A 149 15.70 -5.36 -39.75
C LYS A 149 15.98 -3.98 -40.38
N VAL A 150 15.80 -2.91 -39.59
CA VAL A 150 16.13 -1.54 -40.04
C VAL A 150 17.63 -1.35 -40.17
N ILE A 151 18.42 -1.88 -39.23
CA ILE A 151 19.88 -1.80 -39.25
C ILE A 151 20.46 -2.59 -40.42
N GLU A 152 19.93 -3.78 -40.76
CA GLU A 152 20.34 -4.56 -41.94
C GLU A 152 19.99 -3.87 -43.28
N ALA A 153 18.87 -3.13 -43.32
CA ALA A 153 18.49 -2.38 -44.51
C ALA A 153 19.39 -1.15 -44.76
N GLU A 154 19.84 -0.45 -43.72
CA GLU A 154 20.76 0.68 -43.80
C GLU A 154 22.19 0.26 -44.20
N ILE A 155 22.67 -0.89 -43.72
CA ILE A 155 24.01 -1.41 -44.10
C ILE A 155 24.12 -1.82 -45.58
N VAL A 156 23.00 -2.21 -46.22
CA VAL A 156 22.98 -2.61 -47.64
C VAL A 156 22.99 -1.39 -48.57
N THR A 157 22.53 -0.23 -48.14
CA THR A 157 22.47 1.00 -48.94
C THR A 157 23.80 1.77 -49.01
N GLU A 158 24.73 1.57 -48.03
CA GLU A 158 26.02 2.27 -48.00
C GLU A 158 27.16 1.58 -48.83
N LYS A 159 26.92 0.40 -49.42
CA LYS A 159 27.92 -0.31 -50.20
C LYS A 159 27.73 -0.17 -51.75
N LYS A 160 27.52 1.03 -52.25
CA LYS A 160 27.70 1.28 -53.71
C LYS A 160 28.84 2.25 -53.96
N PRO A 161 29.74 1.95 -54.93
CA PRO A 161 31.09 2.48 -54.99
C PRO A 161 31.13 3.88 -55.62
N LYS A 162 31.94 4.78 -55.03
CA LYS A 162 32.34 6.04 -55.64
C LYS A 162 33.22 5.75 -56.87
N LYS A 163 32.66 5.92 -58.07
CA LYS A 163 33.41 5.93 -59.35
C LYS A 163 34.26 7.21 -59.45
N LYS A 164 35.49 6.99 -59.78
CA LYS A 164 36.58 7.86 -60.24
C LYS A 164 36.14 9.14 -60.95
N VAL A 165 36.66 10.26 -60.49
CA VAL A 165 36.76 11.47 -61.31
C VAL A 165 38.21 11.77 -61.54
N SER A 166 38.52 11.79 -62.85
CA SER A 166 39.83 11.94 -63.50
C SER A 166 40.42 13.35 -63.21
N LYS A 167 41.74 13.33 -63.09
CA LYS A 167 42.61 14.52 -63.21
C LYS A 167 42.47 15.16 -64.57
N LYS A 168 42.26 16.49 -64.64
CA LYS A 168 42.61 17.29 -65.76
C LYS A 168 43.62 18.38 -65.35
N LYS A 169 44.83 18.25 -65.84
CA LYS A 169 45.87 19.30 -65.87
C LYS A 169 45.43 20.42 -66.82
N VAL A 170 45.69 21.65 -66.46
CA VAL A 170 46.07 22.73 -67.37
C VAL A 170 46.83 23.77 -66.56
N LYS A 171 48.02 23.97 -66.98
CA LYS A 171 48.88 25.12 -67.23
C LYS A 171 48.78 26.22 -66.16
#